data_a787987cb4eb74fbe1332a1aae8aa509
#
_entry.id   a787987cb4eb74fbe1332a1aae8aa509
#
_cell.length_a   1.000
_cell.length_b   1.000
_cell.length_c   1.000
_cell.angle_alpha   90.00
_cell.angle_beta   90.00
_cell.angle_gamma   90.00
#
_symmetry.space_group_name_H-M   'P 1'
#
loop_
_entity.id
_entity.type
_entity.pdbx_description
1 polymer ?
#
loop_
_entity_poly.entity_id
_entity_poly.type
_entity_poly.pdbx_seq_one_letter_code
_entity_poly.pdbx_strand_id
1 'polypeptide(L)'
;RMLRPEDFANIIVARKAGSIVRLSQVARVNDGAQELENMALYNGQRTLLLSVVKAQDENTIEVVDGLIDTMESMRKQLPPGVRLEPIFDGSRPIRVAVNNVQKTLIEGALLTVLIVFLFLNSWRSTVITGLTLPISVIGTMTVIYVLDFTLNIMTLLALSLAIGLLIDDAIVVRENIMRHLHMGKSHRQAALEGTNEIGLAVLATTLSIVAVFLPVAFMEGIIGRFFLQFGVTVSVAVLISLFVAFTLDPMMSSVWYDPAAEPDAKRGPLGRLVAQFERFFDWLAAGYRGVLRWCLRHRVTTLSIALIAFVGSFALVPLVGVEFVPPEDNSQFQINVETPVGSSLDYTAGKVRQIDRVLRGFPEIVSTYATVNAGTDASGLNAASIVVAMLPPSQRDRAPHEMTAPVRAALQTIPGIDVVIGAAGGLGGLEAPVQINLFGDNLDVLGPLADRLVRQLQGVTGLVDIESSLNAAQPVLGVRVNRDAASDLGVSLQQVGATLRPMLGGEEVSDWTSPDGRNFSVHVRLPAEMRNDLDVLRSLPIAQSGATGSRAMVRLDQVAEIVPSFGPSQIERMDLSRQVTVTANLEGGTLSEAFAATADLARAAEAFGCD
;
A
#
# COMPACT_ATOMS: atom_id res chain seq x y z
N ARG A 1 -31.02 -29.67 29.51
CA ARG A 1 -30.26 -29.23 28.33
C ARG A 1 -31.26 -28.75 27.28
N MET A 2 -31.13 -27.52 26.81
CA MET A 2 -31.94 -26.99 25.71
C MET A 2 -31.40 -27.55 24.40
N LEU A 3 -32.25 -28.24 23.66
CA LEU A 3 -31.87 -28.88 22.41
C LEU A 3 -32.22 -28.02 21.18
N ARG A 4 -33.19 -27.13 21.35
CA ARG A 4 -33.67 -26.23 20.27
C ARG A 4 -33.80 -24.80 20.76
N PRO A 5 -33.69 -23.81 19.91
CA PRO A 5 -33.91 -22.40 20.27
C PRO A 5 -35.29 -22.13 20.90
N GLU A 6 -36.33 -22.86 20.48
CA GLU A 6 -37.67 -22.69 21.02
C GLU A 6 -37.76 -23.13 22.51
N ASP A 7 -36.87 -23.98 23.00
CA ASP A 7 -36.83 -24.43 24.40
C ASP A 7 -36.57 -23.27 25.37
N PHE A 8 -35.88 -22.20 24.88
CA PHE A 8 -35.66 -20.98 25.67
C PHE A 8 -36.96 -20.30 26.09
N ALA A 9 -38.02 -20.39 25.30
CA ALA A 9 -39.33 -19.84 25.60
C ALA A 9 -39.91 -20.38 26.94
N ASN A 10 -39.47 -21.57 27.33
CA ASN A 10 -39.95 -22.25 28.53
C ASN A 10 -39.10 -21.96 29.79
N ILE A 11 -38.03 -21.17 29.68
CA ILE A 11 -37.21 -20.79 30.83
C ILE A 11 -38.09 -20.04 31.84
N ILE A 12 -37.95 -20.42 33.12
CA ILE A 12 -38.63 -19.74 34.21
C ILE A 12 -37.76 -18.52 34.61
N VAL A 13 -38.25 -17.32 34.33
CA VAL A 13 -37.56 -16.05 34.63
C VAL A 13 -37.94 -15.49 36.00
N ALA A 14 -39.14 -15.79 36.50
CA ALA A 14 -39.59 -15.34 37.82
C ALA A 14 -40.66 -16.30 38.41
N ARG A 15 -40.77 -16.24 39.75
CA ARG A 15 -41.93 -16.80 40.46
C ARG A 15 -42.56 -15.68 41.30
N LYS A 16 -43.81 -15.33 41.00
CA LYS A 16 -44.51 -14.26 41.67
C LYS A 16 -45.82 -14.79 42.25
N ALA A 17 -46.03 -14.67 43.59
CA ALA A 17 -47.23 -15.12 44.28
C ALA A 17 -47.67 -16.58 43.96
N GLY A 18 -46.71 -17.50 43.81
CA GLY A 18 -46.98 -18.90 43.45
C GLY A 18 -47.13 -19.19 41.98
N SER A 19 -47.24 -18.18 41.13
CA SER A 19 -47.30 -18.32 39.69
C SER A 19 -45.89 -18.30 39.04
N ILE A 20 -45.69 -19.15 38.04
CA ILE A 20 -44.44 -19.25 37.29
C ILE A 20 -44.54 -18.31 36.07
N VAL A 21 -43.57 -17.39 35.93
CA VAL A 21 -43.41 -16.54 34.75
C VAL A 21 -42.36 -17.17 33.83
N ARG A 22 -42.75 -17.50 32.61
CA ARG A 22 -41.85 -18.04 31.58
C ARG A 22 -41.31 -16.92 30.67
N LEU A 23 -40.17 -17.17 30.03
CA LEU A 23 -39.54 -16.21 29.12
C LEU A 23 -40.51 -15.84 27.98
N SER A 24 -41.29 -16.76 27.43
CA SER A 24 -42.30 -16.50 26.40
C SER A 24 -43.38 -15.49 26.76
N GLN A 25 -43.59 -15.21 28.06
CA GLN A 25 -44.56 -14.24 28.53
C GLN A 25 -44.01 -12.81 28.59
N VAL A 26 -42.67 -12.65 28.57
CA VAL A 26 -41.98 -11.37 28.72
C VAL A 26 -41.04 -11.04 27.56
N ALA A 27 -40.71 -12.01 26.72
CA ALA A 27 -39.82 -11.84 25.59
C ALA A 27 -40.23 -12.73 24.39
N ARG A 28 -39.85 -12.31 23.20
CA ARG A 28 -39.91 -13.15 21.99
C ARG A 28 -38.55 -13.83 21.82
N VAL A 29 -38.54 -15.13 21.63
CA VAL A 29 -37.32 -15.89 21.32
C VAL A 29 -37.31 -16.13 19.81
N ASN A 30 -36.33 -15.62 19.13
CA ASN A 30 -36.16 -15.81 17.69
C ASN A 30 -34.83 -16.50 17.44
N ASP A 31 -34.85 -17.53 16.60
CA ASP A 31 -33.65 -18.05 15.95
C ASP A 31 -33.45 -17.29 14.66
N GLY A 32 -32.36 -16.56 14.56
CA GLY A 32 -32.14 -15.67 13.42
C GLY A 32 -30.71 -15.16 13.33
N ALA A 33 -30.42 -14.48 12.26
CA ALA A 33 -29.16 -13.81 12.08
C ALA A 33 -29.03 -12.61 13.03
N GLN A 34 -27.80 -12.31 13.42
CA GLN A 34 -27.46 -11.05 14.08
C GLN A 34 -27.86 -9.85 13.21
N GLU A 35 -28.16 -8.72 13.83
CA GLU A 35 -28.42 -7.49 13.10
C GLU A 35 -27.23 -7.12 12.22
N LEU A 36 -27.51 -6.72 10.99
CA LEU A 36 -26.46 -6.37 10.05
C LEU A 36 -25.81 -5.05 10.47
N GLU A 37 -24.56 -5.13 10.86
CA GLU A 37 -23.72 -3.97 11.19
C GLU A 37 -22.85 -3.56 10.02
N ASN A 38 -22.55 -4.48 9.10
CA ASN A 38 -21.75 -4.26 7.92
C ASN A 38 -22.33 -4.97 6.69
N MET A 39 -21.91 -4.57 5.51
CA MET A 39 -22.34 -5.18 4.26
C MET A 39 -21.20 -5.19 3.24
N ALA A 40 -21.05 -6.31 2.54
CA ALA A 40 -20.17 -6.42 1.39
C ALA A 40 -20.99 -6.54 0.09
N LEU A 41 -20.53 -5.86 -0.95
CA LEU A 41 -21.13 -5.86 -2.27
C LEU A 41 -20.06 -6.19 -3.33
N TYR A 42 -20.36 -7.11 -4.21
CA TYR A 42 -19.56 -7.40 -5.39
C TYR A 42 -20.37 -7.08 -6.64
N ASN A 43 -19.88 -6.15 -7.45
CA ASN A 43 -20.62 -5.67 -8.61
C ASN A 43 -22.06 -5.25 -8.27
N GLY A 44 -22.25 -4.54 -7.14
CA GLY A 44 -23.54 -4.05 -6.65
C GLY A 44 -24.44 -5.11 -6.04
N GLN A 45 -24.06 -6.39 -6.05
CA GLN A 45 -24.80 -7.50 -5.45
C GLN A 45 -24.24 -7.84 -4.07
N ARG A 46 -25.12 -8.10 -3.13
CA ARG A 46 -24.72 -8.50 -1.77
C ARG A 46 -23.97 -9.82 -1.80
N THR A 47 -22.83 -9.87 -1.12
CA THR A 47 -21.97 -11.04 -1.02
C THR A 47 -21.39 -11.20 0.40
N LEU A 48 -20.67 -12.29 0.61
CA LEU A 48 -19.79 -12.46 1.77
C LEU A 48 -18.35 -12.21 1.32
N LEU A 49 -17.65 -11.37 2.06
CA LEU A 49 -16.22 -11.14 1.87
C LEU A 49 -15.44 -11.88 2.95
N LEU A 50 -14.51 -12.72 2.54
CA LEU A 50 -13.55 -13.37 3.43
C LEU A 50 -12.19 -12.68 3.24
N SER A 51 -11.71 -12.00 4.27
CA SER A 51 -10.39 -11.37 4.28
C SER A 51 -9.42 -12.26 5.05
N VAL A 52 -8.32 -12.62 4.41
CA VAL A 52 -7.24 -13.38 5.05
C VAL A 52 -6.01 -12.48 5.12
N VAL A 53 -5.55 -12.22 6.33
CA VAL A 53 -4.35 -11.43 6.59
C VAL A 53 -3.23 -12.40 6.97
N LYS A 54 -2.10 -12.31 6.27
CA LYS A 54 -0.93 -13.14 6.59
C LYS A 54 -0.28 -12.69 7.90
N ALA A 55 0.37 -13.58 8.61
CA ALA A 55 1.24 -13.22 9.72
C ALA A 55 2.45 -12.38 9.22
N GLN A 56 3.02 -11.55 10.10
CA GLN A 56 3.99 -10.53 9.70
C GLN A 56 5.21 -11.10 8.98
N ASP A 57 5.73 -12.24 9.42
CA ASP A 57 6.97 -12.84 8.91
C ASP A 57 6.75 -13.92 7.82
N GLU A 58 5.49 -14.15 7.40
CA GLU A 58 5.18 -15.18 6.41
C GLU A 58 5.37 -14.70 4.97
N ASN A 59 5.69 -15.63 4.07
CA ASN A 59 5.84 -15.36 2.64
C ASN A 59 4.47 -15.14 1.97
N THR A 60 4.24 -13.96 1.42
CA THR A 60 2.96 -13.59 0.79
C THR A 60 2.59 -14.53 -0.36
N ILE A 61 3.55 -14.95 -1.19
CA ILE A 61 3.29 -15.82 -2.35
C ILE A 61 2.87 -17.21 -1.87
N GLU A 62 3.58 -17.78 -0.89
CA GLU A 62 3.32 -19.11 -0.35
C GLU A 62 1.95 -19.18 0.35
N VAL A 63 1.63 -18.14 1.15
CA VAL A 63 0.31 -18.04 1.81
C VAL A 63 -0.81 -17.96 0.77
N VAL A 64 -0.65 -17.13 -0.26
CA VAL A 64 -1.68 -16.98 -1.32
C VAL A 64 -1.81 -18.26 -2.14
N ASP A 65 -0.72 -18.96 -2.46
CA ASP A 65 -0.79 -20.25 -3.18
C ASP A 65 -1.54 -21.30 -2.35
N GLY A 66 -1.24 -21.41 -1.04
CA GLY A 66 -1.97 -22.29 -0.14
C GLY A 66 -3.45 -21.93 -0.01
N LEU A 67 -3.79 -20.63 -0.05
CA LEU A 67 -5.18 -20.17 -0.08
C LEU A 67 -5.90 -20.58 -1.37
N ILE A 68 -5.27 -20.39 -2.53
CA ILE A 68 -5.84 -20.76 -3.83
C ILE A 68 -6.11 -22.27 -3.87
N ASP A 69 -5.17 -23.10 -3.44
CA ASP A 69 -5.32 -24.55 -3.37
C ASP A 69 -6.48 -24.94 -2.43
N THR A 70 -6.58 -24.27 -1.29
CA THR A 70 -7.69 -24.46 -0.33
C THR A 70 -9.01 -24.06 -0.96
N MET A 71 -9.08 -22.91 -1.63
CA MET A 71 -10.28 -22.45 -2.34
C MET A 71 -10.72 -23.43 -3.41
N GLU A 72 -9.82 -24.02 -4.19
CA GLU A 72 -10.13 -25.02 -5.21
C GLU A 72 -10.71 -26.29 -4.59
N SER A 73 -10.20 -26.71 -3.44
CA SER A 73 -10.75 -27.84 -2.68
C SER A 73 -12.14 -27.55 -2.15
N MET A 74 -12.36 -26.34 -1.61
CA MET A 74 -13.65 -25.89 -1.08
C MET A 74 -14.71 -25.73 -2.18
N ARG A 75 -14.35 -25.26 -3.37
CA ARG A 75 -15.27 -25.13 -4.51
C ARG A 75 -16.02 -26.43 -4.82
N LYS A 76 -15.37 -27.58 -4.61
CA LYS A 76 -15.97 -28.90 -4.82
C LYS A 76 -17.02 -29.27 -3.77
N GLN A 77 -17.02 -28.58 -2.64
CA GLN A 77 -17.90 -28.84 -1.49
C GLN A 77 -19.01 -27.80 -1.35
N LEU A 78 -18.98 -26.73 -2.17
CA LEU A 78 -19.97 -25.67 -2.07
C LEU A 78 -21.34 -26.12 -2.60
N PRO A 79 -22.44 -25.63 -1.99
CA PRO A 79 -23.78 -25.86 -2.49
C PRO A 79 -23.99 -25.28 -3.90
N PRO A 80 -24.90 -25.83 -4.70
CA PRO A 80 -25.26 -25.27 -6.01
C PRO A 80 -25.68 -23.80 -5.89
N GLY A 81 -25.13 -22.94 -6.74
CA GLY A 81 -25.43 -21.51 -6.77
C GLY A 81 -24.47 -20.63 -5.95
N VAL A 82 -23.60 -21.21 -5.14
CA VAL A 82 -22.53 -20.47 -4.43
C VAL A 82 -21.26 -20.48 -5.27
N ARG A 83 -20.68 -19.29 -5.51
CA ARG A 83 -19.40 -19.12 -6.19
C ARG A 83 -18.37 -18.58 -5.19
N LEU A 84 -17.17 -19.12 -5.24
CA LEU A 84 -16.03 -18.65 -4.47
C LEU A 84 -14.97 -18.16 -5.45
N GLU A 85 -14.71 -16.85 -5.45
CA GLU A 85 -13.78 -16.20 -6.39
C GLU A 85 -12.79 -15.32 -5.61
N PRO A 86 -11.49 -15.34 -5.96
CA PRO A 86 -10.53 -14.39 -5.40
C PRO A 86 -10.80 -13.01 -6.01
N ILE A 87 -10.99 -12.01 -5.15
CA ILE A 87 -11.26 -10.63 -5.56
C ILE A 87 -9.97 -9.80 -5.50
N PHE A 88 -9.19 -10.00 -4.45
CA PHE A 88 -7.93 -9.31 -4.22
C PHE A 88 -6.81 -10.33 -3.98
N ASP A 89 -5.73 -10.20 -4.72
CA ASP A 89 -4.54 -11.02 -4.61
C ASP A 89 -3.32 -10.12 -4.36
N GLY A 90 -2.90 -10.02 -3.09
CA GLY A 90 -1.74 -9.25 -2.68
C GLY A 90 -0.39 -9.80 -3.18
N SER A 91 -0.34 -11.03 -3.71
CA SER A 91 0.87 -11.60 -4.33
C SER A 91 1.08 -11.13 -5.78
N ARG A 92 0.05 -10.65 -6.46
CA ARG A 92 0.09 -10.30 -7.88
C ARG A 92 1.15 -9.23 -8.21
N PRO A 93 1.25 -8.10 -7.49
CA PRO A 93 2.32 -7.12 -7.74
C PRO A 93 3.72 -7.71 -7.57
N ILE A 94 3.90 -8.57 -6.55
CA ILE A 94 5.17 -9.24 -6.26
C ILE A 94 5.53 -10.20 -7.41
N ARG A 95 4.58 -11.01 -7.88
CA ARG A 95 4.79 -11.93 -9.02
C ARG A 95 5.14 -11.18 -10.30
N VAL A 96 4.44 -10.09 -10.58
CA VAL A 96 4.73 -9.22 -11.74
C VAL A 96 6.14 -8.65 -11.64
N ALA A 97 6.53 -8.12 -10.48
CA ALA A 97 7.87 -7.59 -10.26
C ALA A 97 8.95 -8.67 -10.44
N VAL A 98 8.76 -9.85 -9.84
CA VAL A 98 9.70 -10.99 -9.98
C VAL A 98 9.83 -11.41 -11.45
N ASN A 99 8.71 -11.58 -12.16
CA ASN A 99 8.73 -11.96 -13.57
C ASN A 99 9.40 -10.90 -14.46
N ASN A 100 9.13 -9.63 -14.22
CA ASN A 100 9.76 -8.52 -14.94
C ASN A 100 11.27 -8.50 -14.72
N VAL A 101 11.71 -8.69 -13.47
CA VAL A 101 13.14 -8.75 -13.16
C VAL A 101 13.79 -9.98 -13.81
N GLN A 102 13.18 -11.16 -13.74
CA GLN A 102 13.70 -12.36 -14.43
C GLN A 102 13.83 -12.12 -15.93
N LYS A 103 12.82 -11.52 -16.55
CA LYS A 103 12.85 -11.18 -17.97
C LYS A 103 13.97 -10.18 -18.28
N THR A 104 14.08 -9.11 -17.50
CA THR A 104 15.13 -8.09 -17.64
C THR A 104 16.52 -8.69 -17.43
N LEU A 105 16.68 -9.60 -16.46
CA LEU A 105 17.92 -10.34 -16.21
C LEU A 105 18.34 -11.15 -17.45
N ILE A 106 17.40 -11.90 -18.03
CA ILE A 106 17.68 -12.75 -19.20
C ILE A 106 17.95 -11.87 -20.43
N GLU A 107 17.10 -10.89 -20.70
CA GLU A 107 17.26 -9.97 -21.85
C GLU A 107 18.55 -9.15 -21.73
N GLY A 108 18.84 -8.62 -20.53
CA GLY A 108 20.07 -7.88 -20.23
C GLY A 108 21.31 -8.75 -20.41
N ALA A 109 21.30 -9.98 -19.88
CA ALA A 109 22.40 -10.92 -20.03
C ALA A 109 22.63 -11.30 -21.49
N LEU A 110 21.56 -11.59 -22.26
CA LEU A 110 21.66 -11.92 -23.68
C LEU A 110 22.20 -10.73 -24.50
N LEU A 111 21.67 -9.52 -24.25
CA LEU A 111 22.12 -8.31 -24.94
C LEU A 111 23.59 -8.01 -24.62
N THR A 112 23.99 -8.16 -23.38
CA THR A 112 25.37 -7.97 -22.94
C THR A 112 26.32 -8.99 -23.55
N VAL A 113 25.95 -10.26 -23.56
CA VAL A 113 26.71 -11.32 -24.24
C VAL A 113 26.86 -11.01 -25.73
N LEU A 114 25.80 -10.51 -26.37
CA LEU A 114 25.84 -10.08 -27.77
C LEU A 114 26.82 -8.93 -27.98
N ILE A 115 26.77 -7.90 -27.15
CA ILE A 115 27.66 -6.73 -27.23
C ILE A 115 29.11 -7.16 -26.99
N VAL A 116 29.37 -7.94 -25.95
CA VAL A 116 30.69 -8.49 -25.64
C VAL A 116 31.23 -9.30 -26.83
N PHE A 117 30.39 -10.11 -27.47
CA PHE A 117 30.77 -10.84 -28.67
C PHE A 117 31.16 -9.92 -29.83
N LEU A 118 30.42 -8.85 -30.05
CA LEU A 118 30.71 -7.87 -31.12
C LEU A 118 32.03 -7.12 -30.86
N PHE A 119 32.34 -6.82 -29.59
CA PHE A 119 33.57 -6.11 -29.21
C PHE A 119 34.81 -7.03 -29.20
N LEU A 120 34.71 -8.18 -28.56
CA LEU A 120 35.85 -9.09 -28.41
C LEU A 120 36.07 -9.99 -29.62
N ASN A 121 35.10 -10.07 -30.52
CA ASN A 121 35.14 -10.87 -31.74
C ASN A 121 35.57 -12.34 -31.52
N SER A 122 35.32 -12.86 -30.33
CA SER A 122 35.66 -14.21 -29.93
C SER A 122 34.55 -14.85 -29.11
N TRP A 123 33.99 -15.96 -29.58
CA TRP A 123 32.95 -16.67 -28.83
C TRP A 123 33.46 -17.23 -27.49
N ARG A 124 34.74 -17.64 -27.43
CA ARG A 124 35.35 -18.15 -26.20
C ARG A 124 35.51 -17.06 -25.15
N SER A 125 36.03 -15.91 -25.55
CA SER A 125 36.10 -14.71 -24.72
C SER A 125 34.72 -14.31 -24.22
N THR A 126 33.73 -14.34 -25.10
CA THR A 126 32.33 -14.04 -24.75
C THR A 126 31.76 -14.99 -23.71
N VAL A 127 32.03 -16.30 -23.85
CA VAL A 127 31.57 -17.29 -22.86
C VAL A 127 32.24 -17.09 -21.51
N ILE A 128 33.54 -16.83 -21.48
CA ILE A 128 34.29 -16.58 -20.22
C ILE A 128 33.68 -15.38 -19.49
N THR A 129 33.57 -14.24 -20.16
CA THR A 129 32.99 -13.01 -19.59
C THR A 129 31.50 -13.21 -19.27
N GLY A 130 30.76 -13.93 -20.13
CA GLY A 130 29.33 -14.21 -19.90
C GLY A 130 29.04 -15.08 -18.68
N LEU A 131 29.98 -15.93 -18.24
CA LEU A 131 29.84 -16.76 -17.04
C LEU A 131 30.01 -15.95 -15.74
N THR A 132 30.69 -14.82 -15.79
CA THR A 132 30.89 -13.98 -14.59
C THR A 132 29.58 -13.44 -14.04
N LEU A 133 28.62 -13.08 -14.93
CA LEU A 133 27.33 -12.50 -14.54
C LEU A 133 26.48 -13.48 -13.71
N PRO A 134 26.14 -14.70 -14.19
CA PRO A 134 25.30 -15.59 -13.39
C PRO A 134 25.98 -16.01 -12.08
N ILE A 135 27.30 -16.15 -12.06
CA ILE A 135 28.05 -16.48 -10.84
C ILE A 135 27.98 -15.34 -9.82
N SER A 136 28.13 -14.09 -10.28
CA SER A 136 28.03 -12.92 -9.41
C SER A 136 26.60 -12.74 -8.88
N VAL A 137 25.58 -12.97 -9.69
CA VAL A 137 24.16 -12.89 -9.26
C VAL A 137 23.85 -13.97 -8.23
N ILE A 138 24.24 -15.23 -8.47
CA ILE A 138 24.04 -16.34 -7.51
C ILE A 138 24.80 -16.08 -6.19
N GLY A 139 26.04 -15.58 -6.30
CA GLY A 139 26.81 -15.18 -5.14
C GLY A 139 26.12 -14.08 -4.33
N THR A 140 25.56 -13.09 -5.00
CA THR A 140 24.78 -12.01 -4.37
C THR A 140 23.53 -12.56 -3.68
N MET A 141 22.79 -13.46 -4.33
CA MET A 141 21.63 -14.11 -3.70
C MET A 141 21.99 -14.92 -2.47
N THR A 142 23.17 -15.55 -2.46
CA THR A 142 23.68 -16.26 -1.27
C THR A 142 23.88 -15.30 -0.10
N VAL A 143 24.44 -14.11 -0.35
CA VAL A 143 24.65 -13.11 0.71
C VAL A 143 23.32 -12.50 1.15
N ILE A 144 22.37 -12.21 0.23
CA ILE A 144 21.00 -11.79 0.56
C ILE A 144 20.37 -12.78 1.54
N TYR A 145 20.50 -14.08 1.27
CA TYR A 145 19.99 -15.14 2.14
C TYR A 145 20.66 -15.16 3.51
N VAL A 146 22.01 -15.02 3.57
CA VAL A 146 22.76 -15.01 4.84
C VAL A 146 22.42 -13.78 5.70
N LEU A 147 22.08 -12.65 5.08
CA LEU A 147 21.66 -11.42 5.77
C LEU A 147 20.17 -11.41 6.14
N ASP A 148 19.46 -12.52 5.91
CA ASP A 148 18.02 -12.64 6.15
C ASP A 148 17.17 -11.59 5.41
N PHE A 149 17.64 -11.20 4.23
CA PHE A 149 16.88 -10.31 3.35
C PHE A 149 15.93 -11.13 2.47
N THR A 150 14.76 -10.56 2.20
CA THR A 150 13.78 -11.17 1.30
C THR A 150 13.98 -10.72 -0.14
N LEU A 151 13.51 -11.53 -1.09
CA LEU A 151 13.36 -11.10 -2.48
C LEU A 151 12.14 -10.19 -2.59
N ASN A 152 12.36 -8.90 -2.49
CA ASN A 152 11.35 -7.86 -2.58
C ASN A 152 11.69 -6.86 -3.69
N ILE A 153 10.84 -5.86 -3.89
CA ILE A 153 11.01 -4.85 -4.96
C ILE A 153 12.38 -4.17 -4.86
N MET A 154 12.89 -3.88 -3.65
CA MET A 154 14.16 -3.18 -3.45
C MET A 154 15.36 -4.06 -3.80
N THR A 155 15.39 -5.31 -3.34
CA THR A 155 16.47 -6.25 -3.66
C THR A 155 16.46 -6.64 -5.15
N LEU A 156 15.26 -6.77 -5.75
CA LEU A 156 15.12 -7.06 -7.18
C LEU A 156 15.52 -5.86 -8.05
N LEU A 157 15.18 -4.63 -7.65
CA LEU A 157 15.65 -3.41 -8.30
C LEU A 157 17.17 -3.28 -8.21
N ALA A 158 17.75 -3.56 -7.04
CA ALA A 158 19.19 -3.57 -6.84
C ALA A 158 19.89 -4.58 -7.77
N LEU A 159 19.36 -5.80 -7.87
CA LEU A 159 19.90 -6.81 -8.78
C LEU A 159 19.77 -6.39 -10.25
N SER A 160 18.63 -5.82 -10.64
CA SER A 160 18.41 -5.33 -12.01
C SER A 160 19.41 -4.22 -12.38
N LEU A 161 19.64 -3.27 -11.48
CA LEU A 161 20.65 -2.23 -11.66
C LEU A 161 22.07 -2.81 -11.71
N ALA A 162 22.36 -3.74 -10.81
CA ALA A 162 23.68 -4.33 -10.67
C ALA A 162 24.13 -5.08 -11.93
N ILE A 163 23.22 -5.67 -12.74
CA ILE A 163 23.57 -6.45 -13.93
C ILE A 163 24.49 -5.68 -14.88
N GLY A 164 24.15 -4.41 -15.16
CA GLY A 164 25.00 -3.56 -16.00
C GLY A 164 26.36 -3.28 -15.36
N LEU A 165 26.39 -3.10 -14.04
CA LEU A 165 27.63 -2.84 -13.30
C LEU A 165 28.53 -4.08 -13.13
N LEU A 166 27.92 -5.26 -13.02
CA LEU A 166 28.62 -6.53 -12.77
C LEU A 166 29.52 -6.98 -13.93
N ILE A 167 29.14 -6.65 -15.15
CA ILE A 167 29.85 -7.13 -16.32
C ILE A 167 31.01 -6.23 -16.73
N ASP A 168 30.97 -4.94 -16.35
CA ASP A 168 31.96 -3.95 -16.75
C ASP A 168 33.36 -4.33 -16.30
N ASP A 169 33.53 -4.78 -15.05
CA ASP A 169 34.82 -5.20 -14.52
C ASP A 169 35.41 -6.38 -15.33
N ALA A 170 34.56 -7.36 -15.66
CA ALA A 170 35.00 -8.51 -16.44
C ALA A 170 35.34 -8.15 -17.89
N ILE A 171 34.60 -7.22 -18.53
CA ILE A 171 34.88 -6.73 -19.89
C ILE A 171 36.27 -6.07 -19.92
N VAL A 172 36.54 -5.15 -18.99
CA VAL A 172 37.81 -4.41 -18.94
C VAL A 172 38.99 -5.33 -18.67
N VAL A 173 38.86 -6.28 -17.74
CA VAL A 173 39.88 -7.30 -17.46
C VAL A 173 40.13 -8.14 -18.73
N ARG A 174 39.08 -8.60 -19.37
CA ARG A 174 39.20 -9.45 -20.57
C ARG A 174 39.79 -8.71 -21.75
N GLU A 175 39.38 -7.46 -21.99
CA GLU A 175 39.95 -6.63 -23.06
C GLU A 175 41.45 -6.46 -22.88
N ASN A 176 41.91 -6.17 -21.66
CA ASN A 176 43.33 -5.99 -21.41
C ASN A 176 44.12 -7.28 -21.55
N ILE A 177 43.58 -8.43 -21.12
CA ILE A 177 44.19 -9.75 -21.38
C ILE A 177 44.31 -10.02 -22.88
N MET A 178 43.26 -9.73 -23.67
CA MET A 178 43.29 -9.87 -25.12
C MET A 178 44.32 -8.94 -25.77
N ARG A 179 44.46 -7.71 -25.28
CA ARG A 179 45.50 -6.78 -25.74
C ARG A 179 46.91 -7.34 -25.54
N HIS A 180 47.16 -7.95 -24.38
CA HIS A 180 48.44 -8.60 -24.10
C HIS A 180 48.70 -9.85 -24.96
N LEU A 181 47.64 -10.61 -25.30
CA LEU A 181 47.72 -11.73 -26.24
C LEU A 181 48.09 -11.24 -27.66
N HIS A 182 47.50 -10.14 -28.13
CA HIS A 182 47.84 -9.54 -29.43
C HIS A 182 49.27 -8.97 -29.45
N MET A 183 49.91 -8.70 -28.31
CA MET A 183 51.31 -8.37 -28.21
C MET A 183 52.25 -9.59 -28.30
N GLY A 184 51.70 -10.82 -28.51
CA GLY A 184 52.47 -12.05 -28.63
C GLY A 184 52.85 -12.75 -27.34
N LYS A 185 52.29 -12.35 -26.19
CA LYS A 185 52.53 -13.03 -24.91
C LYS A 185 51.79 -14.37 -24.82
N SER A 186 52.33 -15.30 -24.03
CA SER A 186 51.62 -16.55 -23.75
C SER A 186 50.33 -16.29 -22.95
N HIS A 187 49.30 -17.14 -23.07
CA HIS A 187 48.02 -16.98 -22.39
C HIS A 187 48.16 -16.77 -20.88
N ARG A 188 49.07 -17.52 -20.24
CA ARG A 188 49.36 -17.39 -18.81
C ARG A 188 50.00 -16.04 -18.45
N GLN A 189 50.95 -15.58 -19.27
CA GLN A 189 51.58 -14.28 -19.04
C GLN A 189 50.60 -13.12 -19.32
N ALA A 190 49.82 -13.22 -20.41
CA ALA A 190 48.81 -12.23 -20.75
C ALA A 190 47.74 -12.11 -19.66
N ALA A 191 47.26 -13.22 -19.12
CA ALA A 191 46.30 -13.21 -18.02
C ALA A 191 46.90 -12.59 -16.75
N LEU A 192 48.13 -12.91 -16.37
CA LEU A 192 48.77 -12.37 -15.15
C LEU A 192 49.09 -10.88 -15.31
N GLU A 193 49.81 -10.52 -16.36
CA GLU A 193 50.27 -9.13 -16.56
C GLU A 193 49.12 -8.21 -16.94
N GLY A 194 48.17 -8.66 -17.79
CA GLY A 194 47.01 -7.90 -18.18
C GLY A 194 46.08 -7.59 -16.99
N THR A 195 45.86 -8.57 -16.10
CA THR A 195 45.05 -8.32 -14.90
C THR A 195 45.78 -7.40 -13.91
N ASN A 196 47.09 -7.59 -13.69
CA ASN A 196 47.88 -6.73 -12.78
C ASN A 196 47.95 -5.27 -13.25
N GLU A 197 48.04 -5.01 -14.56
CA GLU A 197 48.12 -3.67 -15.11
C GLU A 197 46.91 -2.81 -14.77
N ILE A 198 45.73 -3.41 -14.79
CA ILE A 198 44.45 -2.67 -14.57
C ILE A 198 43.89 -2.90 -13.17
N GLY A 199 44.47 -3.78 -12.37
CA GLY A 199 43.93 -4.22 -11.10
C GLY A 199 43.59 -3.09 -10.13
N LEU A 200 44.48 -2.09 -10.02
CA LEU A 200 44.26 -0.94 -9.16
C LEU A 200 43.10 -0.04 -9.70
N ALA A 201 43.00 0.11 -11.00
CA ALA A 201 41.97 0.94 -11.62
C ALA A 201 40.58 0.33 -11.42
N VAL A 202 40.43 -0.97 -11.68
CA VAL A 202 39.15 -1.71 -11.48
C VAL A 202 38.77 -1.76 -10.00
N LEU A 203 39.73 -2.00 -9.10
CA LEU A 203 39.48 -1.91 -7.66
C LEU A 203 38.97 -0.52 -7.26
N ALA A 204 39.60 0.54 -7.75
CA ALA A 204 39.20 1.91 -7.42
C ALA A 204 37.78 2.25 -7.95
N THR A 205 37.43 1.81 -9.16
CA THR A 205 36.07 2.02 -9.71
C THR A 205 35.02 1.27 -8.90
N THR A 206 35.26 -0.01 -8.57
CA THR A 206 34.33 -0.80 -7.77
C THR A 206 34.17 -0.24 -6.35
N LEU A 207 35.27 0.15 -5.68
CA LEU A 207 35.18 0.80 -4.37
C LEU A 207 34.48 2.15 -4.43
N SER A 208 34.59 2.89 -5.53
CA SER A 208 33.84 4.13 -5.73
C SER A 208 32.34 3.87 -5.82
N ILE A 209 31.92 2.81 -6.49
CA ILE A 209 30.51 2.39 -6.55
C ILE A 209 30.02 2.03 -5.13
N VAL A 210 30.79 1.23 -4.39
CA VAL A 210 30.44 0.88 -3.00
C VAL A 210 30.36 2.13 -2.12
N ALA A 211 31.28 3.09 -2.28
CA ALA A 211 31.28 4.33 -1.52
C ALA A 211 30.06 5.23 -1.81
N VAL A 212 29.41 5.07 -2.95
CA VAL A 212 28.16 5.78 -3.29
C VAL A 212 26.93 5.06 -2.73
N PHE A 213 26.85 3.72 -2.89
CA PHE A 213 25.63 2.99 -2.53
C PHE A 213 25.59 2.56 -1.06
N LEU A 214 26.73 2.30 -0.42
CA LEU A 214 26.76 1.86 0.96
C LEU A 214 26.24 2.92 1.97
N PRO A 215 26.53 4.23 1.84
CA PRO A 215 25.96 5.24 2.71
C PRO A 215 24.44 5.33 2.64
N VAL A 216 23.83 5.02 1.48
CA VAL A 216 22.38 5.01 1.32
C VAL A 216 21.71 3.96 2.23
N ALA A 217 22.43 2.87 2.54
CA ALA A 217 21.95 1.85 3.46
C ALA A 217 21.89 2.33 4.93
N PHE A 218 22.59 3.41 5.29
CA PHE A 218 22.63 3.95 6.64
C PHE A 218 21.76 5.20 6.84
N MET A 219 20.87 5.49 5.90
CA MET A 219 19.90 6.59 6.05
C MET A 219 18.94 6.31 7.19
N GLU A 220 18.54 7.34 7.91
CA GLU A 220 17.58 7.24 9.00
C GLU A 220 16.12 7.30 8.50
N GLY A 221 15.20 6.85 9.35
CA GLY A 221 13.76 6.90 9.09
C GLY A 221 13.23 5.79 8.19
N ILE A 222 12.02 5.98 7.68
CA ILE A 222 11.32 5.01 6.82
C ILE A 222 12.11 4.78 5.52
N ILE A 223 12.63 5.86 4.95
CA ILE A 223 13.43 5.83 3.72
C ILE A 223 14.65 4.91 3.88
N GLY A 224 15.35 5.03 5.00
CA GLY A 224 16.51 4.20 5.29
C GLY A 224 16.19 2.71 5.37
N ARG A 225 15.05 2.34 5.92
CA ARG A 225 14.61 0.93 5.98
C ARG A 225 14.37 0.33 4.58
N PHE A 226 13.83 1.10 3.66
CA PHE A 226 13.67 0.67 2.26
C PHE A 226 15.02 0.55 1.54
N PHE A 227 15.86 1.56 1.67
CA PHE A 227 17.12 1.61 0.94
C PHE A 227 18.27 0.79 1.56
N LEU A 228 18.14 0.34 2.81
CA LEU A 228 19.12 -0.57 3.44
C LEU A 228 19.37 -1.81 2.56
N GLN A 229 18.29 -2.50 2.20
CA GLN A 229 18.41 -3.72 1.40
C GLN A 229 18.92 -3.44 -0.02
N PHE A 230 18.50 -2.33 -0.62
CA PHE A 230 18.98 -1.88 -1.92
C PHE A 230 20.49 -1.59 -1.91
N GLY A 231 20.95 -0.70 -1.03
CA GLY A 231 22.34 -0.27 -0.95
C GLY A 231 23.32 -1.40 -0.62
N VAL A 232 22.93 -2.26 0.32
CA VAL A 232 23.72 -3.45 0.67
C VAL A 232 23.77 -4.43 -0.50
N THR A 233 22.64 -4.73 -1.15
CA THR A 233 22.59 -5.67 -2.27
C THR A 233 23.47 -5.21 -3.44
N VAL A 234 23.39 -3.93 -3.84
CA VAL A 234 24.27 -3.40 -4.91
C VAL A 234 25.73 -3.49 -4.50
N SER A 235 26.08 -3.06 -3.28
CA SER A 235 27.46 -3.07 -2.80
C SER A 235 28.05 -4.48 -2.77
N VAL A 236 27.29 -5.45 -2.29
CA VAL A 236 27.70 -6.86 -2.27
C VAL A 236 27.84 -7.42 -3.68
N ALA A 237 26.89 -7.10 -4.57
CA ALA A 237 26.92 -7.57 -5.95
C ALA A 237 28.20 -7.13 -6.67
N VAL A 238 28.55 -5.84 -6.60
CA VAL A 238 29.77 -5.33 -7.25
C VAL A 238 31.06 -5.86 -6.63
N LEU A 239 31.09 -6.09 -5.30
CA LEU A 239 32.26 -6.73 -4.64
C LEU A 239 32.44 -8.18 -5.07
N ILE A 240 31.35 -8.94 -5.20
CA ILE A 240 31.41 -10.31 -5.73
C ILE A 240 31.85 -10.31 -7.19
N SER A 241 31.35 -9.37 -8.02
CA SER A 241 31.79 -9.22 -9.39
C SER A 241 33.29 -8.95 -9.51
N LEU A 242 33.80 -8.04 -8.69
CA LEU A 242 35.23 -7.76 -8.62
C LEU A 242 36.04 -9.03 -8.31
N PHE A 243 35.60 -9.80 -7.31
CA PHE A 243 36.25 -11.05 -6.93
C PHE A 243 36.23 -12.06 -8.08
N VAL A 244 35.10 -12.21 -8.76
CA VAL A 244 34.95 -13.12 -9.91
C VAL A 244 35.81 -12.64 -11.09
N ALA A 245 35.81 -11.34 -11.39
CA ALA A 245 36.60 -10.76 -12.48
C ALA A 245 38.13 -10.92 -12.26
N PHE A 246 38.60 -10.90 -11.00
CA PHE A 246 40.03 -11.09 -10.71
C PHE A 246 40.45 -12.55 -10.45
N THR A 247 39.52 -13.47 -10.36
CA THR A 247 39.80 -14.89 -10.13
C THR A 247 39.42 -15.76 -11.32
N LEU A 248 38.15 -15.78 -11.65
CA LEU A 248 37.59 -16.67 -12.66
C LEU A 248 38.04 -16.29 -14.08
N ASP A 249 37.94 -15.02 -14.46
CA ASP A 249 38.27 -14.57 -15.80
C ASP A 249 39.75 -14.79 -16.15
N PRO A 250 40.76 -14.34 -15.32
CA PRO A 250 42.15 -14.64 -15.58
C PRO A 250 42.47 -16.11 -15.59
N MET A 251 41.88 -16.89 -14.67
CA MET A 251 42.08 -18.33 -14.61
C MET A 251 41.61 -19.02 -15.88
N MET A 252 40.37 -18.75 -16.30
CA MET A 252 39.82 -19.33 -17.55
C MET A 252 40.59 -18.85 -18.77
N SER A 253 41.02 -17.58 -18.81
CA SER A 253 41.83 -17.00 -19.88
C SER A 253 43.21 -17.65 -20.00
N SER A 254 43.81 -18.09 -18.88
CA SER A 254 45.09 -18.76 -18.86
C SER A 254 45.05 -20.20 -19.41
N VAL A 255 43.92 -20.87 -19.28
CA VAL A 255 43.74 -22.30 -19.61
C VAL A 255 43.06 -22.49 -20.95
N TRP A 256 42.09 -21.65 -21.28
CA TRP A 256 41.27 -21.84 -22.48
C TRP A 256 41.87 -21.07 -23.67
N TYR A 257 42.62 -21.80 -24.54
CA TYR A 257 43.20 -21.23 -25.74
C TYR A 257 42.17 -20.56 -26.65
N ASP A 258 42.42 -19.33 -27.07
CA ASP A 258 41.54 -18.56 -27.95
C ASP A 258 42.20 -18.30 -29.31
N PRO A 259 41.84 -19.04 -30.37
CA PRO A 259 42.40 -18.86 -31.71
C PRO A 259 42.08 -17.49 -32.33
N ALA A 260 41.04 -16.80 -31.87
CA ALA A 260 40.68 -15.46 -32.35
C ALA A 260 41.65 -14.38 -31.88
N ALA A 261 42.49 -14.69 -30.90
CA ALA A 261 43.57 -13.81 -30.43
C ALA A 261 44.77 -13.78 -31.37
N GLU A 262 44.85 -14.68 -32.39
CA GLU A 262 45.94 -14.69 -33.36
C GLU A 262 45.69 -13.62 -34.46
N PRO A 263 46.72 -12.84 -34.86
CA PRO A 263 46.57 -11.78 -35.87
C PRO A 263 46.06 -12.26 -37.25
N ASP A 264 46.28 -13.54 -37.58
CA ASP A 264 45.94 -14.13 -38.90
C ASP A 264 44.71 -15.07 -38.82
N ALA A 265 43.88 -15.00 -37.81
CA ALA A 265 42.72 -15.89 -37.64
C ALA A 265 41.69 -15.72 -38.76
N LYS A 266 41.38 -16.80 -39.49
CA LYS A 266 40.35 -16.82 -40.53
C LYS A 266 38.98 -16.60 -39.93
N ARG A 267 38.33 -15.48 -40.25
CA ARG A 267 36.99 -15.13 -39.79
C ARG A 267 35.93 -16.00 -40.42
N GLY A 268 35.04 -16.60 -39.63
CA GLY A 268 33.92 -17.40 -40.08
C GLY A 268 32.84 -16.61 -40.86
N PRO A 269 31.70 -17.21 -41.23
CA PRO A 269 30.64 -16.55 -42.04
C PRO A 269 30.05 -15.29 -41.40
N LEU A 270 30.04 -15.20 -40.07
CA LEU A 270 29.70 -13.97 -39.28
C LEU A 270 30.73 -12.84 -39.41
N GLY A 271 31.92 -13.13 -39.97
CA GLY A 271 33.00 -12.14 -40.11
C GLY A 271 32.64 -10.90 -40.95
N ARG A 272 31.63 -10.98 -41.84
CA ARG A 272 31.14 -9.82 -42.59
C ARG A 272 30.37 -8.83 -41.69
N LEU A 273 29.57 -9.35 -40.77
CA LEU A 273 28.80 -8.54 -39.84
C LEU A 273 29.73 -7.84 -38.84
N VAL A 274 30.70 -8.56 -38.31
CA VAL A 274 31.74 -8.02 -37.44
C VAL A 274 32.58 -6.98 -38.16
N ALA A 275 32.97 -7.21 -39.43
CA ALA A 275 33.71 -6.24 -40.25
C ALA A 275 32.91 -4.95 -40.55
N GLN A 276 31.57 -5.03 -40.65
CA GLN A 276 30.73 -3.83 -40.72
C GLN A 276 30.72 -3.06 -39.41
N PHE A 277 30.65 -3.77 -38.27
CA PHE A 277 30.70 -3.18 -36.95
C PHE A 277 32.08 -2.53 -36.67
N GLU A 278 33.18 -3.20 -37.01
CA GLU A 278 34.52 -2.62 -36.94
C GLU A 278 34.63 -1.32 -37.75
N ARG A 279 34.12 -1.28 -38.98
CA ARG A 279 34.11 -0.06 -39.82
C ARG A 279 33.26 1.06 -39.20
N PHE A 280 32.12 0.73 -38.59
CA PHE A 280 31.30 1.70 -37.87
C PHE A 280 32.07 2.26 -36.67
N PHE A 281 32.76 1.41 -35.91
CA PHE A 281 33.59 1.82 -34.79
C PHE A 281 34.77 2.67 -35.20
N ASP A 282 35.47 2.33 -36.32
CA ASP A 282 36.56 3.13 -36.85
C ASP A 282 36.09 4.50 -37.29
N TRP A 283 34.92 4.59 -37.91
CA TRP A 283 34.27 5.85 -38.24
C TRP A 283 33.95 6.71 -37.02
N LEU A 284 33.35 6.06 -35.97
CA LEU A 284 33.05 6.72 -34.70
C LEU A 284 34.32 7.20 -34.00
N ALA A 285 35.37 6.39 -33.97
CA ALA A 285 36.67 6.70 -33.39
C ALA A 285 37.35 7.85 -34.16
N ALA A 286 37.21 7.92 -35.48
CA ALA A 286 37.71 9.02 -36.29
C ALA A 286 36.97 10.33 -35.96
N GLY A 287 35.65 10.27 -35.80
CA GLY A 287 34.84 11.41 -35.35
C GLY A 287 35.24 11.88 -33.95
N TYR A 288 35.38 10.96 -33.00
CA TYR A 288 35.82 11.24 -31.63
C TYR A 288 37.22 11.88 -31.60
N ARG A 289 38.18 11.38 -32.40
CA ARG A 289 39.51 12.01 -32.52
C ARG A 289 39.41 13.47 -33.02
N GLY A 290 38.45 13.78 -33.90
CA GLY A 290 38.18 15.13 -34.36
C GLY A 290 37.70 16.03 -33.21
N VAL A 291 36.70 15.58 -32.46
CA VAL A 291 36.16 16.30 -31.29
C VAL A 291 37.25 16.48 -30.22
N LEU A 292 37.99 15.44 -29.90
CA LEU A 292 39.05 15.50 -28.90
C LEU A 292 40.15 16.50 -29.30
N ARG A 293 40.57 16.49 -30.57
CA ARG A 293 41.54 17.44 -31.10
C ARG A 293 41.04 18.88 -31.00
N TRP A 294 39.77 19.09 -31.29
CA TRP A 294 39.13 20.40 -31.15
C TRP A 294 39.10 20.85 -29.68
N CYS A 295 38.68 20.00 -28.76
CA CYS A 295 38.65 20.28 -27.32
C CYS A 295 40.05 20.62 -26.78
N LEU A 296 41.07 19.86 -27.15
CA LEU A 296 42.44 20.08 -26.71
C LEU A 296 43.04 21.40 -27.31
N ARG A 297 42.60 21.79 -28.51
CA ARG A 297 43.02 23.04 -29.14
C ARG A 297 42.32 24.27 -28.56
N HIS A 298 41.03 24.10 -28.13
CA HIS A 298 40.20 25.20 -27.64
C HIS A 298 39.82 24.96 -26.16
N ARG A 299 40.82 24.83 -25.30
CA ARG A 299 40.67 24.46 -23.90
C ARG A 299 39.72 25.36 -23.12
N VAL A 300 39.89 26.72 -23.32
CA VAL A 300 39.03 27.71 -22.64
C VAL A 300 37.58 27.58 -23.07
N THR A 301 37.34 27.46 -24.39
CA THR A 301 35.97 27.27 -24.92
C THR A 301 35.33 25.98 -24.38
N THR A 302 36.08 24.89 -24.32
CA THR A 302 35.60 23.62 -23.79
C THR A 302 35.24 23.74 -22.31
N LEU A 303 36.10 24.36 -21.49
CA LEU A 303 35.82 24.64 -20.09
C LEU A 303 34.62 25.57 -19.89
N SER A 304 34.51 26.61 -20.76
CA SER A 304 33.35 27.52 -20.70
C SER A 304 32.05 26.82 -21.05
N ILE A 305 32.02 25.96 -22.07
CA ILE A 305 30.82 25.15 -22.40
C ILE A 305 30.46 24.22 -21.24
N ALA A 306 31.44 23.54 -20.65
CA ALA A 306 31.22 22.65 -19.50
C ALA A 306 30.69 23.44 -18.31
N LEU A 307 31.24 24.60 -18.01
CA LEU A 307 30.80 25.46 -16.91
C LEU A 307 29.38 26.00 -17.14
N ILE A 308 29.09 26.47 -18.35
CA ILE A 308 27.76 26.98 -18.73
C ILE A 308 26.72 25.84 -18.63
N ALA A 309 27.05 24.64 -19.13
CA ALA A 309 26.17 23.47 -18.99
C ALA A 309 25.94 23.11 -17.54
N PHE A 310 26.99 23.10 -16.71
CA PHE A 310 26.92 22.80 -15.28
C PHE A 310 26.08 23.85 -14.54
N VAL A 311 26.34 25.13 -14.69
CA VAL A 311 25.58 26.22 -14.05
C VAL A 311 24.16 26.26 -14.59
N GLY A 312 23.97 26.09 -15.90
CA GLY A 312 22.64 26.03 -16.53
C GLY A 312 21.78 24.88 -16.05
N SER A 313 22.37 23.74 -15.68
CA SER A 313 21.62 22.62 -15.15
C SER A 313 20.96 22.94 -13.81
N PHE A 314 21.56 23.78 -12.96
CA PHE A 314 20.93 24.23 -11.73
C PHE A 314 19.66 25.06 -11.95
N ALA A 315 19.60 25.81 -13.05
CA ALA A 315 18.41 26.58 -13.42
C ALA A 315 17.23 25.70 -13.83
N LEU A 316 17.49 24.44 -14.20
CA LEU A 316 16.44 23.45 -14.55
C LEU A 316 15.88 22.71 -13.33
N VAL A 317 16.63 22.65 -12.21
CA VAL A 317 16.22 21.92 -11.00
C VAL A 317 14.84 22.37 -10.49
N PRO A 318 14.49 23.65 -10.40
CA PRO A 318 13.17 24.10 -9.94
C PRO A 318 12.01 23.72 -10.90
N LEU A 319 12.32 23.38 -12.15
CA LEU A 319 11.33 22.97 -13.15
C LEU A 319 10.98 21.47 -13.07
N VAL A 320 11.77 20.71 -12.31
CA VAL A 320 11.52 19.27 -12.08
C VAL A 320 10.65 19.12 -10.85
N GLY A 321 9.45 18.58 -11.04
CA GLY A 321 8.55 18.24 -9.92
C GLY A 321 9.21 17.22 -8.99
N VAL A 322 9.05 17.40 -7.69
CA VAL A 322 9.57 16.47 -6.67
C VAL A 322 8.42 15.64 -6.12
N GLU A 323 8.52 14.33 -6.31
CA GLU A 323 7.59 13.33 -5.75
C GLU A 323 8.41 12.27 -5.01
N PHE A 324 7.85 11.73 -3.93
CA PHE A 324 8.53 10.69 -3.15
C PHE A 324 8.45 9.32 -3.82
N VAL A 325 7.27 8.95 -4.28
CA VAL A 325 7.02 7.71 -5.02
C VAL A 325 6.15 8.05 -6.24
N PRO A 326 6.56 7.66 -7.45
CA PRO A 326 5.71 7.84 -8.61
C PRO A 326 4.45 6.98 -8.49
N PRO A 327 3.32 7.39 -9.08
CA PRO A 327 2.09 6.62 -9.04
C PRO A 327 2.27 5.25 -9.70
N GLU A 328 2.03 4.19 -8.93
CA GLU A 328 2.13 2.81 -9.41
C GLU A 328 0.83 2.39 -10.11
N ASP A 329 0.98 1.67 -11.22
CA ASP A 329 -0.16 1.10 -11.93
C ASP A 329 -0.43 -0.35 -11.48
N ASN A 330 -1.19 -0.48 -10.41
CA ASN A 330 -1.64 -1.77 -9.87
C ASN A 330 -2.94 -2.28 -10.52
N SER A 331 -3.42 -1.62 -11.58
CA SER A 331 -4.73 -1.88 -12.21
C SER A 331 -5.92 -1.80 -11.24
N GLN A 332 -5.79 -0.98 -10.21
CA GLN A 332 -6.81 -0.77 -9.18
C GLN A 332 -6.76 0.65 -8.65
N PHE A 333 -7.92 1.17 -8.24
CA PHE A 333 -8.01 2.37 -7.41
C PHE A 333 -9.13 2.21 -6.39
N GLN A 334 -9.11 3.03 -5.35
CA GLN A 334 -10.07 2.97 -4.25
C GLN A 334 -10.91 4.24 -4.23
N ILE A 335 -12.19 4.09 -3.94
CA ILE A 335 -13.13 5.18 -3.70
C ILE A 335 -13.65 5.03 -2.29
N ASN A 336 -13.35 5.97 -1.43
CA ASN A 336 -13.97 6.10 -0.13
C ASN A 336 -15.20 6.99 -0.29
N VAL A 337 -16.29 6.56 0.28
CA VAL A 337 -17.61 7.21 0.13
C VAL A 337 -18.15 7.48 1.51
N GLU A 338 -18.51 8.74 1.75
CA GLU A 338 -19.26 9.12 2.92
C GLU A 338 -20.67 9.60 2.53
N THR A 339 -21.66 9.12 3.24
CA THR A 339 -23.03 9.60 3.17
C THR A 339 -23.32 10.48 4.39
N PRO A 340 -24.39 11.30 4.38
CA PRO A 340 -24.70 12.16 5.52
C PRO A 340 -24.68 11.41 6.85
N VAL A 341 -24.13 12.04 7.87
CA VAL A 341 -24.03 11.48 9.22
C VAL A 341 -25.42 11.08 9.72
N GLY A 342 -25.51 9.87 10.29
CA GLY A 342 -26.79 9.28 10.70
C GLY A 342 -27.48 8.45 9.62
N SER A 343 -26.88 8.30 8.44
CA SER A 343 -27.39 7.40 7.39
C SER A 343 -27.38 5.94 7.88
N SER A 344 -28.40 5.19 7.47
CA SER A 344 -28.48 3.76 7.73
C SER A 344 -27.58 2.95 6.78
N LEU A 345 -27.24 1.72 7.20
CA LEU A 345 -26.50 0.76 6.37
C LEU A 345 -27.15 0.58 4.99
N ASP A 346 -28.47 0.46 4.93
CA ASP A 346 -29.20 0.28 3.67
C ASP A 346 -29.16 1.50 2.77
N TYR A 347 -29.19 2.71 3.35
CA TYR A 347 -29.07 3.96 2.58
C TYR A 347 -27.69 4.05 1.94
N THR A 348 -26.63 3.83 2.73
CA THR A 348 -25.24 3.85 2.24
C THR A 348 -25.02 2.76 1.18
N ALA A 349 -25.51 1.54 1.42
CA ALA A 349 -25.45 0.46 0.42
C ALA A 349 -26.25 0.79 -0.86
N GLY A 350 -27.35 1.51 -0.72
CA GLY A 350 -28.13 2.04 -1.86
C GLY A 350 -27.32 3.02 -2.71
N LYS A 351 -26.53 3.91 -2.07
CA LYS A 351 -25.61 4.83 -2.75
C LYS A 351 -24.45 4.10 -3.42
N VAL A 352 -23.87 3.13 -2.75
CA VAL A 352 -22.81 2.26 -3.33
C VAL A 352 -23.30 1.56 -4.60
N ARG A 353 -24.57 1.06 -4.63
CA ARG A 353 -25.15 0.48 -5.86
C ARG A 353 -25.37 1.51 -6.96
N GLN A 354 -25.61 2.78 -6.62
CA GLN A 354 -25.69 3.85 -7.63
C GLN A 354 -24.31 4.14 -8.22
N ILE A 355 -23.29 4.22 -7.38
CA ILE A 355 -21.89 4.38 -7.80
C ILE A 355 -21.45 3.22 -8.71
N ASP A 356 -21.70 1.97 -8.32
CA ASP A 356 -21.39 0.79 -9.13
C ASP A 356 -22.01 0.86 -10.54
N ARG A 357 -23.26 1.33 -10.66
CA ARG A 357 -23.89 1.50 -11.98
C ARG A 357 -23.20 2.55 -12.85
N VAL A 358 -22.72 3.64 -12.25
CA VAL A 358 -21.95 4.67 -12.96
C VAL A 358 -20.60 4.13 -13.39
N LEU A 359 -19.91 3.42 -12.49
CA LEU A 359 -18.58 2.84 -12.76
C LEU A 359 -18.61 1.81 -13.90
N ARG A 360 -19.67 1.02 -14.03
CA ARG A 360 -19.84 0.09 -15.16
C ARG A 360 -20.00 0.77 -16.52
N GLY A 361 -20.19 2.08 -16.56
CA GLY A 361 -20.17 2.85 -17.81
C GLY A 361 -18.76 3.05 -18.39
N PHE A 362 -17.71 2.76 -17.63
CA PHE A 362 -16.32 2.86 -18.06
C PHE A 362 -15.81 1.50 -18.56
N PRO A 363 -15.37 1.39 -19.83
CA PRO A 363 -14.95 0.12 -20.41
C PRO A 363 -13.69 -0.47 -19.78
N GLU A 364 -12.87 0.35 -19.12
CA GLU A 364 -11.65 -0.07 -18.45
C GLU A 364 -11.89 -0.78 -17.11
N ILE A 365 -13.11 -0.68 -16.55
CA ILE A 365 -13.46 -1.23 -15.24
C ILE A 365 -14.00 -2.66 -15.42
N VAL A 366 -13.37 -3.60 -14.75
CA VAL A 366 -13.72 -5.04 -14.79
C VAL A 366 -14.73 -5.38 -13.70
N SER A 367 -14.44 -4.97 -12.48
CA SER A 367 -15.29 -5.30 -11.33
C SER A 367 -15.10 -4.27 -10.20
N THR A 368 -16.12 -4.21 -9.36
CA THR A 368 -16.09 -3.43 -8.13
C THR A 368 -16.36 -4.33 -6.94
N TYR A 369 -15.65 -4.14 -5.85
CA TYR A 369 -16.09 -4.68 -4.59
C TYR A 369 -16.14 -3.57 -3.54
N ALA A 370 -17.20 -3.58 -2.75
CA ALA A 370 -17.43 -2.55 -1.76
C ALA A 370 -17.75 -3.14 -0.40
N THR A 371 -17.27 -2.47 0.63
CA THR A 371 -17.62 -2.74 2.02
C THR A 371 -18.26 -1.50 2.62
N VAL A 372 -19.34 -1.68 3.36
CA VAL A 372 -20.01 -0.63 4.12
C VAL A 372 -19.82 -0.93 5.60
N ASN A 373 -19.35 0.04 6.38
CA ASN A 373 -19.00 -0.10 7.79
C ASN A 373 -18.07 -1.29 8.07
N ALA A 374 -17.12 -1.55 7.17
CA ALA A 374 -16.13 -2.61 7.35
C ALA A 374 -14.83 -2.21 6.66
N GLY A 375 -13.77 -2.08 7.42
CA GLY A 375 -12.45 -1.69 6.93
C GLY A 375 -11.74 -0.77 7.91
N THR A 376 -10.48 -0.54 7.68
CA THR A 376 -9.65 0.40 8.46
C THR A 376 -9.97 1.85 8.14
N ASP A 377 -10.38 2.11 6.89
CA ASP A 377 -10.50 3.47 6.34
C ASP A 377 -11.96 3.97 6.26
N ALA A 378 -12.95 3.09 6.49
CA ALA A 378 -14.36 3.42 6.43
C ALA A 378 -15.11 2.80 7.63
N SER A 379 -15.06 3.48 8.78
CA SER A 379 -15.79 3.08 9.98
C SER A 379 -17.04 3.95 10.16
N GLY A 380 -18.19 3.32 10.28
CA GLY A 380 -19.49 3.96 10.44
C GLY A 380 -20.52 3.50 9.41
N LEU A 381 -21.79 3.47 9.79
CA LEU A 381 -22.88 3.06 8.91
C LEU A 381 -23.03 3.94 7.67
N ASN A 382 -22.51 5.17 7.75
CA ASN A 382 -22.49 6.16 6.68
C ASN A 382 -21.25 6.09 5.79
N ALA A 383 -20.27 5.22 6.10
CA ALA A 383 -19.02 5.12 5.37
C ALA A 383 -18.90 3.80 4.59
N ALA A 384 -18.38 3.89 3.38
CA ALA A 384 -18.13 2.74 2.51
C ALA A 384 -16.78 2.89 1.79
N SER A 385 -16.13 1.78 1.54
CA SER A 385 -14.94 1.71 0.71
C SER A 385 -15.23 0.83 -0.51
N ILE A 386 -14.88 1.32 -1.70
CA ILE A 386 -15.08 0.62 -2.97
C ILE A 386 -13.72 0.47 -3.64
N VAL A 387 -13.28 -0.76 -3.85
CA VAL A 387 -12.11 -1.03 -4.67
C VAL A 387 -12.57 -1.37 -6.09
N VAL A 388 -12.00 -0.65 -7.04
CA VAL A 388 -12.31 -0.74 -8.45
C VAL A 388 -11.15 -1.46 -9.15
N ALA A 389 -11.43 -2.63 -9.72
CA ALA A 389 -10.46 -3.39 -10.50
C ALA A 389 -10.59 -3.02 -11.98
N MET A 390 -9.45 -2.73 -12.61
CA MET A 390 -9.34 -2.34 -14.01
C MET A 390 -8.75 -3.45 -14.87
N LEU A 391 -8.93 -3.33 -16.18
CA LEU A 391 -8.24 -4.15 -17.16
C LEU A 391 -6.71 -4.04 -17.01
N PRO A 392 -5.95 -5.07 -17.40
CA PRO A 392 -4.49 -4.99 -17.43
C PRO A 392 -3.99 -3.81 -18.28
N PRO A 393 -2.80 -3.23 -18.00
CA PRO A 393 -2.27 -2.07 -18.73
C PRO A 393 -2.22 -2.24 -20.25
N SER A 394 -2.02 -3.48 -20.72
CA SER A 394 -1.98 -3.79 -22.16
C SER A 394 -3.34 -3.78 -22.87
N GLN A 395 -4.44 -3.67 -22.13
CA GLN A 395 -5.83 -3.74 -22.65
C GLN A 395 -6.63 -2.47 -22.39
N ARG A 396 -6.00 -1.40 -21.92
CA ARG A 396 -6.62 -0.11 -21.61
C ARG A 396 -5.73 1.05 -22.02
N ASP A 397 -6.32 2.20 -22.25
CA ASP A 397 -5.61 3.40 -22.66
C ASP A 397 -5.25 4.29 -21.47
N ARG A 398 -6.04 4.25 -20.37
CA ARG A 398 -5.89 5.12 -19.20
C ARG A 398 -5.39 4.36 -17.97
N ALA A 399 -4.40 4.94 -17.30
CA ALA A 399 -3.89 4.43 -16.02
C ALA A 399 -4.88 4.74 -14.86
N PRO A 400 -4.78 4.07 -13.69
CA PRO A 400 -5.67 4.32 -12.56
C PRO A 400 -5.70 5.78 -12.11
N HIS A 401 -4.58 6.46 -12.07
CA HIS A 401 -4.50 7.88 -11.69
C HIS A 401 -5.15 8.82 -12.72
N GLU A 402 -5.18 8.44 -14.00
CA GLU A 402 -5.87 9.19 -15.05
C GLU A 402 -7.38 8.97 -15.03
N MET A 403 -7.82 7.87 -14.40
CA MET A 403 -9.25 7.56 -14.23
C MET A 403 -9.91 8.33 -13.09
N THR A 404 -9.13 8.88 -12.15
CA THR A 404 -9.69 9.57 -10.97
C THR A 404 -10.55 10.76 -11.35
N ALA A 405 -10.07 11.64 -12.25
CA ALA A 405 -10.79 12.83 -12.68
C ALA A 405 -12.13 12.53 -13.40
N PRO A 406 -12.17 11.68 -14.45
CA PRO A 406 -13.43 11.36 -15.11
C PRO A 406 -14.42 10.60 -14.21
N VAL A 407 -13.94 9.75 -13.32
CA VAL A 407 -14.78 9.05 -12.34
C VAL A 407 -15.35 10.05 -11.34
N ARG A 408 -14.54 10.95 -10.77
CA ARG A 408 -14.99 12.01 -9.86
C ARG A 408 -16.09 12.85 -10.51
N ALA A 409 -15.89 13.31 -11.73
CA ALA A 409 -16.88 14.10 -12.46
C ALA A 409 -18.20 13.33 -12.67
N ALA A 410 -18.13 12.04 -12.95
CA ALA A 410 -19.32 11.20 -13.10
C ALA A 410 -20.05 11.00 -11.75
N LEU A 411 -19.31 10.82 -10.64
CA LEU A 411 -19.89 10.60 -9.32
C LEU A 411 -20.50 11.86 -8.70
N GLN A 412 -20.06 13.06 -9.09
CA GLN A 412 -20.68 14.33 -8.68
C GLN A 412 -22.16 14.45 -9.08
N THR A 413 -22.62 13.65 -10.03
CA THR A 413 -24.05 13.59 -10.41
C THR A 413 -24.94 12.90 -9.37
N ILE A 414 -24.35 12.19 -8.40
CA ILE A 414 -25.08 11.48 -7.35
C ILE A 414 -25.17 12.38 -6.12
N PRO A 415 -26.37 12.87 -5.75
CA PRO A 415 -26.49 13.75 -4.58
C PRO A 415 -26.35 12.98 -3.27
N GLY A 416 -25.85 13.64 -2.23
CA GLY A 416 -25.74 13.13 -0.85
C GLY A 416 -24.69 12.04 -0.70
N ILE A 417 -23.58 12.19 -1.38
CA ILE A 417 -22.33 11.46 -1.17
C ILE A 417 -21.16 12.42 -1.23
N ASP A 418 -20.18 12.20 -0.38
CA ASP A 418 -18.83 12.75 -0.49
C ASP A 418 -17.91 11.61 -0.90
N VAL A 419 -17.00 11.88 -1.83
CA VAL A 419 -16.12 10.83 -2.40
C VAL A 419 -14.68 11.28 -2.43
N VAL A 420 -13.80 10.41 -1.93
CA VAL A 420 -12.35 10.53 -2.04
C VAL A 420 -11.85 9.40 -2.94
N ILE A 421 -11.10 9.74 -3.97
CA ILE A 421 -10.57 8.77 -4.92
C ILE A 421 -9.05 8.75 -4.82
N GLY A 422 -8.48 7.59 -4.50
CA GLY A 422 -7.05 7.40 -4.31
C GLY A 422 -6.52 6.09 -4.86
N ALA A 423 -5.22 5.89 -4.75
CA ALA A 423 -4.59 4.63 -5.13
C ALA A 423 -4.99 3.52 -4.17
N ALA A 424 -5.32 2.34 -4.68
CA ALA A 424 -5.55 1.17 -3.86
C ALA A 424 -4.21 0.53 -3.45
N GLY A 425 -3.89 0.52 -2.16
CA GLY A 425 -2.78 -0.26 -1.61
C GLY A 425 -1.38 0.20 -1.99
N GLY A 426 -1.12 1.50 -2.07
CA GLY A 426 0.21 2.06 -2.30
C GLY A 426 1.19 1.76 -1.15
N LEU A 427 2.50 1.89 -1.42
CA LEU A 427 3.58 1.80 -0.44
C LEU A 427 3.32 2.79 0.72
N GLY A 428 2.86 2.25 1.86
CA GLY A 428 2.66 3.02 3.09
C GLY A 428 1.23 3.16 3.59
N GLY A 429 0.23 2.48 3.00
CA GLY A 429 -1.17 2.55 3.46
C GLY A 429 -1.69 3.99 3.39
N LEU A 430 -1.50 4.67 2.31
CA LEU A 430 -1.33 6.11 2.27
C LEU A 430 -2.63 6.87 2.40
N GLU A 431 -2.70 7.42 3.51
CA GLU A 431 -3.16 8.77 3.82
C GLU A 431 -2.91 9.74 2.65
N ALA A 432 -3.79 10.70 2.47
CA ALA A 432 -3.69 11.68 1.41
C ALA A 432 -2.29 12.32 1.32
N PRO A 433 -1.79 12.64 0.11
CA PRO A 433 -0.44 13.18 -0.07
C PRO A 433 -0.19 14.51 0.62
N VAL A 434 -1.25 15.29 0.88
CA VAL A 434 -1.18 16.52 1.65
C VAL A 434 -1.94 16.32 2.96
N GLN A 435 -1.23 16.50 4.10
CA GLN A 435 -1.79 16.41 5.43
C GLN A 435 -1.34 17.61 6.26
N ILE A 436 -2.28 18.28 6.86
CA ILE A 436 -2.05 19.41 7.77
C ILE A 436 -2.70 19.07 9.11
N ASN A 437 -1.87 18.94 10.14
CA ASN A 437 -2.32 18.58 11.48
C ASN A 437 -2.45 19.84 12.33
N LEU A 438 -3.64 20.06 12.89
CA LEU A 438 -3.93 21.13 13.83
C LEU A 438 -3.98 20.54 15.24
N PHE A 439 -3.18 21.05 16.16
CA PHE A 439 -3.11 20.59 17.54
C PHE A 439 -3.71 21.62 18.48
N GLY A 440 -4.36 21.19 19.55
CA GLY A 440 -4.88 22.07 20.58
C GLY A 440 -5.75 21.35 21.61
N ASP A 441 -6.00 21.99 22.75
CA ASP A 441 -6.74 21.37 23.84
C ASP A 441 -8.26 21.44 23.69
N ASN A 442 -8.77 22.35 22.84
CA ASN A 442 -10.20 22.60 22.70
C ASN A 442 -10.70 22.41 21.26
N LEU A 443 -11.57 21.40 21.07
CA LEU A 443 -12.19 21.11 19.75
C LEU A 443 -13.11 22.26 19.28
N ASP A 444 -13.69 23.07 20.19
CA ASP A 444 -14.51 24.23 19.82
C ASP A 444 -13.70 25.33 19.13
N VAL A 445 -12.39 25.34 19.33
CA VAL A 445 -11.44 26.23 18.65
C VAL A 445 -10.88 25.58 17.40
N LEU A 446 -10.48 24.31 17.50
CA LEU A 446 -9.90 23.57 16.38
C LEU A 446 -10.89 23.39 15.20
N GLY A 447 -12.16 23.13 15.50
CA GLY A 447 -13.18 22.93 14.45
C GLY A 447 -13.32 24.13 13.51
N PRO A 448 -13.63 25.34 13.99
CA PRO A 448 -13.70 26.51 13.12
C PRO A 448 -12.40 26.85 12.38
N LEU A 449 -11.23 26.51 12.95
CA LEU A 449 -9.94 26.67 12.28
C LEU A 449 -9.78 25.68 11.13
N ALA A 450 -10.11 24.40 11.37
CA ALA A 450 -10.10 23.36 10.33
C ALA A 450 -11.04 23.72 9.17
N ASP A 451 -12.27 24.16 9.47
CA ASP A 451 -13.23 24.61 8.47
C ASP A 451 -12.71 25.80 7.64
N ARG A 452 -12.00 26.73 8.28
CA ARG A 452 -11.39 27.85 7.58
C ARG A 452 -10.26 27.39 6.67
N LEU A 453 -9.42 26.47 7.16
CA LEU A 453 -8.32 25.89 6.39
C LEU A 453 -8.86 25.12 5.16
N VAL A 454 -9.89 24.29 5.34
CA VAL A 454 -10.57 23.58 4.25
C VAL A 454 -11.05 24.55 3.17
N ARG A 455 -11.75 25.64 3.56
CA ARG A 455 -12.21 26.68 2.59
C ARG A 455 -11.06 27.37 1.87
N GLN A 456 -9.93 27.59 2.54
CA GLN A 456 -8.74 28.19 1.90
C GLN A 456 -8.08 27.23 0.93
N LEU A 457 -7.95 25.96 1.30
CA LEU A 457 -7.39 24.92 0.45
C LEU A 457 -8.23 24.67 -0.82
N GLN A 458 -9.57 24.79 -0.73
CA GLN A 458 -10.48 24.69 -1.89
C GLN A 458 -10.18 25.74 -2.97
N GLY A 459 -9.52 26.86 -2.61
CA GLY A 459 -9.06 27.87 -3.56
C GLY A 459 -7.73 27.57 -4.24
N VAL A 460 -7.02 26.54 -3.82
CA VAL A 460 -5.71 26.15 -4.37
C VAL A 460 -5.89 25.22 -5.55
N THR A 461 -5.39 25.66 -6.72
CA THR A 461 -5.48 24.85 -7.94
C THR A 461 -4.65 23.56 -7.82
N GLY A 462 -5.22 22.42 -8.20
CA GLY A 462 -4.53 21.12 -8.14
C GLY A 462 -4.78 20.35 -6.85
N LEU A 463 -5.46 20.93 -5.84
CA LEU A 463 -5.94 20.20 -4.67
C LEU A 463 -7.40 19.77 -4.87
N VAL A 464 -7.68 18.52 -4.55
CA VAL A 464 -9.02 17.90 -4.63
C VAL A 464 -9.25 17.02 -3.41
N ASP A 465 -10.50 16.59 -3.20
CA ASP A 465 -10.90 15.69 -2.11
C ASP A 465 -10.39 16.22 -0.74
N ILE A 466 -10.67 17.50 -0.46
CA ILE A 466 -10.21 18.16 0.75
C ILE A 466 -11.17 17.82 1.89
N GLU A 467 -10.67 17.11 2.89
CA GLU A 467 -11.44 16.64 4.03
C GLU A 467 -10.81 17.05 5.37
N SER A 468 -11.63 17.08 6.41
CA SER A 468 -11.19 17.25 7.80
C SER A 468 -11.54 16.01 8.60
N SER A 469 -10.63 15.53 9.44
CA SER A 469 -10.89 14.41 10.35
C SER A 469 -11.94 14.74 11.43
N LEU A 470 -12.28 16.02 11.59
CA LEU A 470 -13.37 16.44 12.43
C LEU A 470 -14.70 16.25 11.69
N ASN A 471 -15.18 15.01 11.68
CA ASN A 471 -16.46 14.66 11.08
C ASN A 471 -17.61 15.45 11.70
N ALA A 472 -18.63 15.76 10.89
CA ALA A 472 -19.84 16.41 11.35
C ALA A 472 -20.38 15.71 12.61
N ALA A 473 -20.72 16.50 13.61
CA ALA A 473 -21.22 15.97 14.88
C ALA A 473 -22.39 15.01 14.65
N GLN A 474 -22.26 13.77 15.12
CA GLN A 474 -23.31 12.77 14.99
C GLN A 474 -24.53 13.18 15.81
N PRO A 475 -25.76 13.14 15.25
CA PRO A 475 -26.97 13.29 16.03
C PRO A 475 -27.09 12.10 16.98
N VAL A 476 -27.07 12.39 18.27
CA VAL A 476 -27.18 11.40 19.34
C VAL A 476 -28.34 11.75 20.26
N LEU A 477 -28.91 10.74 20.91
CA LEU A 477 -29.86 10.97 21.99
C LEU A 477 -29.10 11.01 23.32
N GLY A 478 -28.93 12.19 23.87
CA GLY A 478 -28.31 12.40 25.18
C GLY A 478 -29.29 12.07 26.30
N VAL A 479 -28.93 11.16 27.21
CA VAL A 479 -29.72 10.89 28.42
C VAL A 479 -29.12 11.68 29.56
N ARG A 480 -29.77 12.79 29.95
CA ARG A 480 -29.36 13.64 31.08
C ARG A 480 -30.08 13.21 32.34
N VAL A 481 -29.37 12.58 33.26
CA VAL A 481 -29.95 12.16 34.54
C VAL A 481 -30.03 13.34 35.49
N ASN A 482 -31.24 13.61 36.01
CA ASN A 482 -31.45 14.53 37.11
C ASN A 482 -31.03 13.83 38.42
N ARG A 483 -29.89 14.21 38.96
CA ARG A 483 -29.28 13.54 40.10
C ARG A 483 -30.11 13.67 41.37
N ASP A 484 -30.78 14.79 41.56
CA ASP A 484 -31.60 15.05 42.74
C ASP A 484 -32.87 14.20 42.70
N ALA A 485 -33.60 14.22 41.58
CA ALA A 485 -34.78 13.39 41.41
C ALA A 485 -34.45 11.87 41.43
N ALA A 486 -33.32 11.48 40.87
CA ALA A 486 -32.86 10.11 40.90
C ALA A 486 -32.53 9.65 42.34
N SER A 487 -31.85 10.51 43.11
CA SER A 487 -31.53 10.25 44.52
C SER A 487 -32.81 10.13 45.37
N ASP A 488 -33.76 11.04 45.20
CA ASP A 488 -35.04 11.00 45.93
C ASP A 488 -35.87 9.74 45.64
N LEU A 489 -35.77 9.25 44.40
CA LEU A 489 -36.44 8.01 43.98
C LEU A 489 -35.58 6.77 44.17
N GLY A 490 -34.41 6.87 44.80
CA GLY A 490 -33.53 5.74 45.09
C GLY A 490 -32.97 5.04 43.83
N VAL A 491 -32.75 5.81 42.75
CA VAL A 491 -32.18 5.31 41.48
C VAL A 491 -30.77 5.87 41.31
N SER A 492 -29.79 5.03 41.11
CA SER A 492 -28.42 5.39 40.81
C SER A 492 -28.17 5.55 39.31
N LEU A 493 -27.17 6.36 38.92
CA LEU A 493 -26.73 6.48 37.55
C LEU A 493 -26.30 5.12 36.94
N GLN A 494 -25.69 4.28 37.78
CA GLN A 494 -25.29 2.92 37.39
C GLN A 494 -26.50 2.06 37.00
N GLN A 495 -27.62 2.17 37.72
CA GLN A 495 -28.86 1.45 37.41
C GLN A 495 -29.49 1.92 36.11
N VAL A 496 -29.47 3.24 35.83
CA VAL A 496 -29.92 3.81 34.58
C VAL A 496 -29.08 3.20 33.43
N GLY A 497 -27.75 3.24 33.54
CA GLY A 497 -26.85 2.67 32.55
C GLY A 497 -27.00 1.16 32.38
N ALA A 498 -27.10 0.42 33.48
CA ALA A 498 -27.30 -1.05 33.46
C ALA A 498 -28.65 -1.49 32.85
N THR A 499 -29.65 -0.58 32.85
CA THR A 499 -30.93 -0.85 32.19
C THR A 499 -30.87 -0.48 30.71
N LEU A 500 -30.34 0.70 30.37
CA LEU A 500 -30.32 1.18 29.00
C LEU A 500 -29.39 0.40 28.09
N ARG A 501 -28.22 0.00 28.58
CA ARG A 501 -27.22 -0.71 27.77
C ARG A 501 -27.77 -1.99 27.13
N PRO A 502 -28.30 -2.99 27.87
CA PRO A 502 -28.84 -4.19 27.25
C PRO A 502 -30.09 -3.92 26.42
N MET A 503 -30.91 -2.94 26.79
CA MET A 503 -32.14 -2.62 26.08
C MET A 503 -31.89 -1.98 24.71
N LEU A 504 -30.90 -1.10 24.60
CA LEU A 504 -30.58 -0.37 23.38
C LEU A 504 -29.50 -1.06 22.55
N GLY A 505 -28.35 -1.33 23.14
CA GLY A 505 -27.20 -1.93 22.46
C GLY A 505 -27.29 -3.44 22.31
N GLY A 506 -28.08 -4.05 23.18
CA GLY A 506 -28.08 -5.51 23.34
C GLY A 506 -26.96 -5.97 24.28
N GLU A 507 -27.17 -7.12 24.88
CA GLU A 507 -26.18 -7.79 25.74
C GLU A 507 -26.14 -9.26 25.39
N GLU A 508 -24.95 -9.79 25.18
CA GLU A 508 -24.69 -11.19 25.06
C GLU A 508 -24.70 -11.80 26.47
N VAL A 509 -25.74 -12.56 26.79
CA VAL A 509 -25.96 -13.07 28.14
C VAL A 509 -25.40 -14.46 28.36
N SER A 510 -25.26 -15.26 27.31
CA SER A 510 -24.66 -16.61 27.36
C SER A 510 -24.47 -17.16 25.95
N ASP A 511 -23.72 -18.25 25.87
CA ASP A 511 -23.63 -19.09 24.68
C ASP A 511 -24.55 -20.33 24.82
N TRP A 512 -25.16 -20.69 23.71
CA TRP A 512 -25.89 -21.93 23.56
C TRP A 512 -25.14 -22.87 22.60
N THR A 513 -24.83 -24.08 23.11
CA THR A 513 -24.21 -25.10 22.27
C THR A 513 -25.32 -25.98 21.67
N SER A 514 -25.43 -25.97 20.36
CA SER A 514 -26.36 -26.79 19.59
C SER A 514 -26.00 -28.29 19.65
N PRO A 515 -26.93 -29.20 19.30
CA PRO A 515 -26.68 -30.65 19.34
C PRO A 515 -25.51 -31.12 18.44
N ASP A 516 -25.19 -30.36 17.38
CA ASP A 516 -24.07 -30.61 16.47
C ASP A 516 -22.74 -30.00 16.94
N GLY A 517 -22.72 -29.43 18.17
CA GLY A 517 -21.51 -28.93 18.83
C GLY A 517 -21.12 -27.50 18.46
N ARG A 518 -21.94 -26.76 17.69
CA ARG A 518 -21.70 -25.35 17.40
C ARG A 518 -22.22 -24.46 18.52
N ASN A 519 -21.46 -23.39 18.81
CA ASN A 519 -21.86 -22.38 19.79
C ASN A 519 -22.53 -21.21 19.10
N PHE A 520 -23.63 -20.74 19.68
CA PHE A 520 -24.37 -19.56 19.24
C PHE A 520 -24.56 -18.64 20.44
N SER A 521 -24.27 -17.36 20.24
CA SER A 521 -24.46 -16.35 21.28
C SER A 521 -25.94 -16.03 21.48
N VAL A 522 -26.35 -15.93 22.74
CA VAL A 522 -27.69 -15.53 23.12
C VAL A 522 -27.73 -14.06 23.47
N HIS A 523 -28.36 -13.25 22.60
CA HIS A 523 -28.49 -11.81 22.77
C HIS A 523 -29.86 -11.42 23.32
N VAL A 524 -29.85 -10.45 24.24
CA VAL A 524 -31.07 -9.84 24.80
C VAL A 524 -31.09 -8.34 24.47
N ARG A 525 -32.15 -7.91 23.80
CA ARG A 525 -32.35 -6.47 23.47
C ARG A 525 -33.80 -6.14 23.19
N LEU A 526 -34.14 -4.86 23.14
CA LEU A 526 -35.44 -4.40 22.65
C LEU A 526 -35.57 -4.61 21.12
N PRO A 527 -36.76 -4.92 20.62
CA PRO A 527 -37.05 -4.91 19.20
C PRO A 527 -36.70 -3.57 18.55
N ALA A 528 -36.30 -3.58 17.27
CA ALA A 528 -35.88 -2.36 16.57
C ALA A 528 -36.94 -1.26 16.55
N GLU A 529 -38.22 -1.64 16.41
CA GLU A 529 -39.34 -0.72 16.41
C GLU A 529 -39.45 0.04 17.75
N MET A 530 -39.16 -0.63 18.88
CA MET A 530 -39.20 -0.05 20.23
C MET A 530 -37.97 0.80 20.51
N ARG A 531 -36.81 0.47 19.94
CA ARG A 531 -35.57 1.26 20.14
C ARG A 531 -35.61 2.62 19.43
N ASN A 532 -36.37 2.72 18.36
CA ASN A 532 -36.54 3.95 17.56
C ASN A 532 -37.69 4.84 18.03
N ASP A 533 -38.47 4.39 19.02
CA ASP A 533 -39.59 5.15 19.56
C ASP A 533 -39.18 5.86 20.87
N LEU A 534 -39.13 7.20 20.83
CA LEU A 534 -38.76 8.04 21.96
C LEU A 534 -39.73 7.90 23.15
N ASP A 535 -41.01 7.67 22.93
CA ASP A 535 -41.99 7.54 24.01
C ASP A 535 -41.85 6.20 24.71
N VAL A 536 -41.49 5.14 23.97
CA VAL A 536 -41.13 3.85 24.54
C VAL A 536 -39.86 4.00 25.40
N LEU A 537 -38.83 4.69 24.89
CA LEU A 537 -37.58 4.91 25.64
C LEU A 537 -37.81 5.72 26.92
N ARG A 538 -38.64 6.78 26.89
CA ARG A 538 -39.00 7.59 28.08
C ARG A 538 -39.74 6.74 29.13
N SER A 539 -40.52 5.78 28.70
CA SER A 539 -41.32 4.94 29.59
C SER A 539 -40.56 3.71 30.15
N LEU A 540 -39.28 3.50 29.77
CA LEU A 540 -38.49 2.35 30.23
C LEU A 540 -38.46 2.27 31.78
N PRO A 541 -38.80 1.10 32.36
CA PRO A 541 -38.82 0.90 33.81
C PRO A 541 -37.39 0.67 34.34
N ILE A 542 -36.98 1.45 35.31
CA ILE A 542 -35.71 1.35 36.04
C ILE A 542 -35.98 0.83 37.45
N ALA A 543 -35.22 -0.19 37.87
CA ALA A 543 -35.38 -0.74 39.21
C ALA A 543 -34.80 0.16 40.28
N GLN A 544 -35.54 0.44 41.33
CA GLN A 544 -35.09 1.13 42.56
C GLN A 544 -34.14 0.27 43.40
N SER A 545 -33.13 0.87 44.02
CA SER A 545 -32.35 0.29 45.10
C SER A 545 -33.11 0.39 46.42
N GLY A 546 -33.96 -0.61 46.72
CA GLY A 546 -34.66 -0.65 47.99
C GLY A 546 -34.13 -1.76 48.92
N ALA A 547 -33.93 -1.42 50.22
CA ALA A 547 -33.41 -2.31 51.24
C ALA A 547 -34.37 -3.42 51.68
N THR A 548 -35.60 -3.45 51.20
CA THR A 548 -36.65 -4.40 51.63
C THR A 548 -37.48 -4.91 50.44
N GLY A 549 -37.03 -5.95 49.82
CA GLY A 549 -37.84 -6.97 49.09
C GLY A 549 -38.80 -6.55 47.96
N SER A 550 -39.24 -5.33 47.84
CA SER A 550 -40.13 -4.81 46.82
C SER A 550 -39.34 -3.86 45.90
N ARG A 551 -38.95 -4.36 44.74
CA ARG A 551 -38.36 -3.53 43.67
C ARG A 551 -39.47 -2.68 43.06
N ALA A 552 -39.65 -1.45 43.56
CA ALA A 552 -40.46 -0.47 42.84
C ALA A 552 -39.77 -0.11 41.52
N MET A 553 -40.58 0.12 40.49
CA MET A 553 -40.09 0.52 39.16
C MET A 553 -40.38 2.02 38.98
N VAL A 554 -39.40 2.74 38.54
CA VAL A 554 -39.47 4.18 38.21
C VAL A 554 -39.29 4.29 36.70
N ARG A 555 -40.08 5.13 36.04
CA ARG A 555 -39.92 5.38 34.62
C ARG A 555 -38.67 6.24 34.37
N LEU A 556 -38.00 6.04 33.23
CA LEU A 556 -36.81 6.80 32.87
C LEU A 556 -37.10 8.32 32.85
N ASP A 557 -38.26 8.73 32.33
CA ASP A 557 -38.67 10.16 32.25
C ASP A 557 -38.85 10.84 33.61
N GLN A 558 -38.96 10.11 34.72
CA GLN A 558 -39.01 10.66 36.07
C GLN A 558 -37.64 10.98 36.65
N VAL A 559 -36.58 10.39 36.14
CA VAL A 559 -35.20 10.52 36.64
C VAL A 559 -34.22 11.04 35.59
N ALA A 560 -34.61 11.08 34.31
CA ALA A 560 -33.76 11.54 33.24
C ALA A 560 -34.56 12.21 32.10
N GLU A 561 -33.93 13.13 31.42
CA GLU A 561 -34.43 13.76 30.21
C GLU A 561 -33.69 13.22 28.99
N ILE A 562 -34.42 12.80 27.96
CA ILE A 562 -33.85 12.40 26.67
C ILE A 562 -33.88 13.62 25.75
N VAL A 563 -32.70 14.14 25.43
CA VAL A 563 -32.53 15.34 24.61
C VAL A 563 -31.79 14.98 23.32
N PRO A 564 -32.23 15.47 22.16
CA PRO A 564 -31.41 15.44 20.96
C PRO A 564 -30.12 16.21 21.22
N SER A 565 -29.00 15.63 20.95
CA SER A 565 -27.69 16.23 21.13
C SER A 565 -26.81 15.90 19.91
N PHE A 566 -25.68 16.56 19.84
CA PHE A 566 -24.67 16.27 18.83
C PHE A 566 -23.37 15.93 19.58
N GLY A 567 -22.68 14.90 19.13
CA GLY A 567 -21.40 14.49 19.69
C GLY A 567 -20.38 14.22 18.60
N PRO A 568 -19.10 14.47 18.84
CA PRO A 568 -18.07 14.06 17.89
C PRO A 568 -18.10 12.54 17.77
N SER A 569 -18.06 12.05 16.53
CA SER A 569 -17.99 10.60 16.25
C SER A 569 -16.67 10.00 16.70
N GLN A 570 -15.58 10.78 16.56
CA GLN A 570 -14.22 10.39 16.90
C GLN A 570 -13.45 11.61 17.40
N ILE A 571 -12.53 11.38 18.34
CA ILE A 571 -11.58 12.39 18.81
C ILE A 571 -10.18 11.83 18.61
N GLU A 572 -9.46 12.40 17.65
CA GLU A 572 -8.07 12.03 17.39
C GLU A 572 -7.13 12.73 18.38
N ARG A 573 -6.07 12.03 18.75
CA ARG A 573 -5.02 12.53 19.63
C ARG A 573 -3.66 12.07 19.17
N MET A 574 -2.71 12.98 19.22
CA MET A 574 -1.29 12.70 19.04
C MET A 574 -0.54 13.23 20.27
N ASP A 575 0.28 12.40 20.88
CA ASP A 575 1.00 12.72 22.11
C ASP A 575 0.09 13.29 23.22
N LEU A 576 -1.10 12.72 23.37
CA LEU A 576 -2.17 13.12 24.31
C LEU A 576 -2.90 14.44 23.97
N SER A 577 -2.37 15.29 23.10
CA SER A 577 -3.04 16.50 22.61
C SER A 577 -4.10 16.13 21.57
N ARG A 578 -5.22 16.86 21.55
CA ARG A 578 -6.23 16.66 20.51
C ARG A 578 -5.70 17.14 19.17
N GLN A 579 -6.03 16.38 18.14
CA GLN A 579 -5.59 16.65 16.77
C GLN A 579 -6.81 16.73 15.86
N VAL A 580 -6.74 17.63 14.88
CA VAL A 580 -7.62 17.64 13.69
C VAL A 580 -6.73 17.62 12.46
N THR A 581 -6.88 16.60 11.64
CA THR A 581 -6.12 16.44 10.40
C THR A 581 -6.96 16.94 9.23
N VAL A 582 -6.41 17.85 8.43
CA VAL A 582 -6.99 18.26 7.15
C VAL A 582 -6.17 17.60 6.05
N THR A 583 -6.84 16.83 5.22
CA THR A 583 -6.22 16.06 4.14
C THR A 583 -6.64 16.59 2.78
N ALA A 584 -5.79 16.42 1.76
CA ALA A 584 -6.13 16.74 0.37
C ALA A 584 -5.39 15.83 -0.60
N ASN A 585 -6.05 15.47 -1.71
CA ASN A 585 -5.46 14.77 -2.83
C ASN A 585 -4.95 15.74 -3.90
N LEU A 586 -4.07 15.24 -4.78
CA LEU A 586 -3.50 16.00 -5.89
C LEU A 586 -4.16 15.58 -7.20
N GLU A 587 -4.48 16.56 -8.05
CA GLU A 587 -4.96 16.34 -9.41
C GLU A 587 -4.24 17.28 -10.37
N GLY A 588 -3.33 16.72 -11.19
CA GLY A 588 -2.61 17.44 -12.23
C GLY A 588 -1.47 18.35 -11.76
N GLY A 589 -1.08 18.29 -10.47
CA GLY A 589 0.03 19.06 -9.90
C GLY A 589 1.03 18.15 -9.20
N THR A 590 2.20 18.70 -8.84
CA THR A 590 3.22 18.00 -8.06
C THR A 590 3.07 18.29 -6.57
N LEU A 591 3.56 17.37 -5.72
CA LEU A 591 3.56 17.56 -4.27
C LEU A 591 4.31 18.81 -3.84
N SER A 592 5.40 19.15 -4.53
CA SER A 592 6.19 20.36 -4.25
C SER A 592 5.42 21.65 -4.52
N GLU A 593 4.60 21.70 -5.58
CA GLU A 593 3.73 22.85 -5.88
C GLU A 593 2.63 23.01 -4.83
N ALA A 594 1.99 21.91 -4.46
CA ALA A 594 0.98 21.90 -3.40
C ALA A 594 1.57 22.34 -2.06
N PHE A 595 2.75 21.84 -1.70
CA PHE A 595 3.44 22.22 -0.47
C PHE A 595 3.82 23.70 -0.44
N ALA A 596 4.30 24.26 -1.55
CA ALA A 596 4.60 25.69 -1.65
C ALA A 596 3.34 26.56 -1.48
N ALA A 597 2.22 26.14 -2.07
CA ALA A 597 0.95 26.86 -1.95
C ALA A 597 0.31 26.76 -0.56
N THR A 598 0.54 25.66 0.16
CA THR A 598 -0.06 25.41 1.49
C THR A 598 0.82 25.88 2.65
N ALA A 599 2.14 26.03 2.45
CA ALA A 599 3.08 26.44 3.51
C ALA A 599 2.74 27.82 4.12
N ASP A 600 2.29 28.77 3.30
CA ASP A 600 1.89 30.10 3.77
C ASP A 600 0.56 30.05 4.53
N LEU A 601 -0.35 29.14 4.15
CA LEU A 601 -1.63 28.95 4.84
C LEU A 601 -1.44 28.27 6.20
N ALA A 602 -0.52 27.32 6.30
CA ALA A 602 -0.17 26.67 7.57
C ALA A 602 0.45 27.68 8.56
N ARG A 603 1.40 28.52 8.12
CA ARG A 603 1.97 29.60 8.95
C ARG A 603 0.95 30.64 9.37
N ALA A 604 -0.03 30.94 8.53
CA ALA A 604 -1.13 31.84 8.91
C ALA A 604 -2.02 31.23 10.01
N ALA A 605 -2.18 29.90 10.04
CA ALA A 605 -2.90 29.21 11.11
C ALA A 605 -2.15 29.24 12.45
N GLU A 606 -0.82 29.10 12.46
CA GLU A 606 0.04 29.26 13.64
C GLU A 606 -0.10 30.67 14.29
N ALA A 607 -0.26 31.71 13.47
CA ALA A 607 -0.40 33.08 13.96
C ALA A 607 -1.71 33.33 14.72
N PHE A 608 -2.67 32.41 14.73
CA PHE A 608 -3.95 32.53 15.47
C PHE A 608 -3.95 31.83 16.83
N GLY A 609 -2.78 31.43 17.36
CA GLY A 609 -2.62 31.05 18.78
C GLY A 609 -2.85 29.55 19.05
N CYS A 610 -2.54 28.70 18.14
CA CYS A 610 -2.31 27.29 18.40
C CYS A 610 -0.79 27.09 18.54
N ASP A 611 -0.30 27.01 19.80
CA ASP A 611 1.02 26.50 20.15
C ASP A 611 1.04 24.96 20.03
#